data_2a90da9a2a106957970141e15a44785d
#
_entry.id   2a90da9a2a106957970141e15a44785d
#
_cell.length_a   1.000
_cell.length_b   1.000
_cell.length_c   1.000
_cell.angle_alpha   90.00
_cell.angle_beta   90.00
_cell.angle_gamma   90.00
#
_symmetry.space_group_name_H-M   'P 1'
#
loop_
_entity.id
_entity.type
_entity.pdbx_description
1 polymer ?
#
loop_
_entity_poly.entity_id
_entity_poly.type
_entity_poly.pdbx_seq_one_letter_code
_entity_poly.pdbx_strand_id
1 'polypeptide(L)'
;MHTQKTFLTMLAIASSIISSNVFAHGYIEQPPSRNYFCGAVTKPDQILYGTPQYKECAAVFIMPDGSINNDGYNYMSILSHTKGAKEVRPLPKNVCGFDSEAFGHGKTLWDEPINWPTSNMKSGSNQFVWNISFGPHFSDTDQFRYWITKPDFKYQVGKPLSWNDFESTPFCEIKWTGQSTSTLQADYAANKFKMLCNVPVRKGRHVIYGEWGRTPSTYERFHCCIS
;
A
#
# COMPACT_ATOMS: atom_id res chain seq x y z
N MET A 1 -39.84 -13.58 -65.85
CA MET A 1 -38.45 -13.43 -65.36
C MET A 1 -38.48 -12.47 -64.20
N HIS A 2 -38.45 -12.99 -62.95
CA HIS A 2 -38.41 -12.20 -61.73
C HIS A 2 -37.06 -12.40 -61.10
N THR A 3 -36.23 -11.37 -61.07
CA THR A 3 -34.93 -11.35 -60.41
C THR A 3 -35.12 -10.94 -58.95
N GLN A 4 -34.97 -11.87 -58.02
CA GLN A 4 -34.86 -11.61 -56.57
C GLN A 4 -33.47 -11.05 -56.27
N LYS A 5 -33.43 -9.85 -55.75
CA LYS A 5 -32.21 -9.25 -55.13
C LYS A 5 -32.16 -9.60 -53.65
N THR A 6 -31.23 -10.48 -53.32
CA THR A 6 -30.94 -10.84 -51.91
C THR A 6 -30.10 -9.72 -51.28
N PHE A 7 -30.64 -9.04 -50.29
CA PHE A 7 -29.88 -8.09 -49.44
C PHE A 7 -29.20 -8.88 -48.35
N LEU A 8 -27.88 -8.93 -48.38
CA LEU A 8 -27.07 -9.43 -47.29
C LEU A 8 -26.88 -8.31 -46.26
N THR A 9 -27.55 -8.41 -45.12
CA THR A 9 -27.36 -7.49 -43.99
C THR A 9 -26.16 -7.99 -43.16
N MET A 10 -25.00 -7.34 -43.26
CA MET A 10 -23.89 -7.55 -42.38
C MET A 10 -24.20 -6.98 -41.00
N LEU A 11 -24.39 -7.84 -40.03
CA LEU A 11 -24.51 -7.46 -38.60
C LEU A 11 -23.11 -7.25 -38.04
N ALA A 12 -22.67 -5.99 -37.92
CA ALA A 12 -21.45 -5.65 -37.26
C ALA A 12 -21.64 -5.79 -35.74
N ILE A 13 -21.11 -6.87 -35.16
CA ILE A 13 -21.03 -7.04 -33.70
C ILE A 13 -19.93 -6.11 -33.20
N ALA A 14 -20.30 -4.95 -32.67
CA ALA A 14 -19.40 -4.10 -31.93
C ALA A 14 -19.10 -4.78 -30.57
N SER A 15 -17.97 -5.47 -30.48
CA SER A 15 -17.42 -5.95 -29.20
C SER A 15 -16.99 -4.72 -28.41
N SER A 16 -17.85 -4.25 -27.50
CA SER A 16 -17.48 -3.30 -26.46
C SER A 16 -16.47 -4.00 -25.54
N ILE A 17 -15.20 -3.65 -25.68
CA ILE A 17 -14.17 -4.00 -24.73
C ILE A 17 -14.50 -3.21 -23.46
N ILE A 18 -15.20 -3.85 -22.53
CA ILE A 18 -15.35 -3.35 -21.15
C ILE A 18 -13.96 -3.50 -20.56
N SER A 19 -13.17 -2.44 -20.58
CA SER A 19 -11.97 -2.35 -19.76
C SER A 19 -12.43 -2.33 -18.28
N SER A 20 -12.47 -3.51 -17.68
CA SER A 20 -12.58 -3.63 -16.25
C SER A 20 -11.36 -2.91 -15.66
N ASN A 21 -11.59 -1.80 -14.97
CA ASN A 21 -10.57 -1.21 -14.12
C ASN A 21 -10.23 -2.25 -13.05
N VAL A 22 -9.20 -3.04 -13.30
CA VAL A 22 -8.67 -3.98 -12.31
C VAL A 22 -7.91 -3.11 -11.31
N PHE A 23 -8.57 -2.79 -10.21
CA PHE A 23 -7.93 -2.11 -9.10
C PHE A 23 -6.88 -3.05 -8.50
N ALA A 24 -5.63 -2.66 -8.56
CA ALA A 24 -4.57 -3.29 -7.81
C ALA A 24 -4.72 -2.92 -6.33
N HIS A 25 -4.37 -3.84 -5.45
CA HIS A 25 -4.39 -3.59 -4.01
C HIS A 25 -3.21 -4.32 -3.40
N GLY A 26 -2.53 -3.67 -2.46
CA GLY A 26 -1.37 -4.27 -1.84
C GLY A 26 -0.99 -3.62 -0.51
N TYR A 27 -0.22 -4.37 0.28
CA TYR A 27 0.33 -3.89 1.55
C TYR A 27 1.65 -4.58 1.85
N ILE A 28 2.44 -4.00 2.75
CA ILE A 28 3.68 -4.61 3.23
C ILE A 28 3.34 -5.63 4.32
N GLU A 29 3.63 -6.90 4.01
CA GLU A 29 3.41 -8.02 4.93
C GLU A 29 4.62 -8.25 5.83
N GLN A 30 5.84 -8.02 5.30
CA GLN A 30 7.09 -8.16 6.03
C GLN A 30 8.06 -7.03 5.68
N PRO A 31 8.62 -6.33 6.67
CA PRO A 31 8.18 -6.32 8.07
C PRO A 31 6.72 -5.88 8.15
N PRO A 32 5.93 -6.35 9.16
CA PRO A 32 4.51 -6.06 9.20
C PRO A 32 4.22 -4.56 9.26
N SER A 33 3.40 -4.08 8.32
CA SER A 33 2.93 -2.70 8.26
C SER A 33 1.74 -2.47 9.20
N ARG A 34 1.35 -1.20 9.39
CA ARG A 34 0.12 -0.85 10.11
C ARG A 34 -1.10 -1.53 9.49
N ASN A 35 -1.15 -1.61 8.16
CA ASN A 35 -2.19 -2.30 7.39
C ASN A 35 -2.20 -3.81 7.63
N TYR A 36 -1.03 -4.41 7.82
CA TYR A 36 -0.92 -5.81 8.21
C TYR A 36 -1.52 -6.05 9.59
N PHE A 37 -1.08 -5.30 10.59
CA PHE A 37 -1.55 -5.45 11.97
C PHE A 37 -3.06 -5.20 12.09
N CYS A 38 -3.50 -4.02 11.59
CA CYS A 38 -4.88 -3.55 11.68
C CYS A 38 -5.50 -3.49 10.27
N GLY A 39 -6.03 -4.61 9.84
CA GLY A 39 -6.64 -4.82 8.53
C GLY A 39 -6.48 -6.26 8.05
N ALA A 40 -5.25 -6.71 7.80
CA ALA A 40 -5.02 -8.08 7.34
C ALA A 40 -5.19 -9.11 8.46
N VAL A 41 -4.59 -8.89 9.61
CA VAL A 41 -4.60 -9.82 10.75
C VAL A 41 -5.75 -9.52 11.71
N THR A 42 -5.82 -8.31 12.24
CA THR A 42 -6.95 -7.90 13.08
C THR A 42 -7.93 -7.08 12.26
N LYS A 43 -9.14 -7.58 12.12
CA LYS A 43 -10.24 -6.94 11.38
C LYS A 43 -11.15 -6.14 12.32
N PRO A 44 -11.91 -5.16 11.81
CA PRO A 44 -12.80 -4.35 12.64
C PRO A 44 -13.79 -5.14 13.49
N ASP A 45 -14.44 -6.15 12.91
CA ASP A 45 -15.42 -7.00 13.61
C ASP A 45 -14.81 -7.81 14.76
N GLN A 46 -13.55 -8.22 14.65
CA GLN A 46 -12.87 -8.97 15.71
C GLN A 46 -12.68 -8.15 17.00
N ILE A 47 -12.63 -6.83 16.88
CA ILE A 47 -12.51 -5.94 18.04
C ILE A 47 -13.77 -5.99 18.91
N LEU A 48 -14.95 -6.02 18.31
CA LEU A 48 -16.22 -6.02 19.04
C LEU A 48 -16.74 -7.44 19.36
N TYR A 49 -16.57 -8.37 18.42
CA TYR A 49 -17.28 -9.67 18.47
C TYR A 49 -16.34 -10.87 18.52
N GLY A 50 -15.03 -10.66 18.46
CA GLY A 50 -14.05 -11.73 18.37
C GLY A 50 -12.91 -11.63 19.37
N THR A 51 -11.82 -12.28 19.03
CA THR A 51 -10.55 -12.25 19.76
C THR A 51 -9.47 -11.61 18.89
N PRO A 52 -9.29 -10.29 18.98
CA PRO A 52 -8.30 -9.60 18.17
C PRO A 52 -6.89 -10.02 18.57
N GLN A 53 -6.04 -10.28 17.59
CA GLN A 53 -4.62 -10.54 17.84
C GLN A 53 -3.90 -9.27 18.30
N TYR A 54 -4.29 -8.11 17.75
CA TYR A 54 -3.73 -6.80 18.11
C TYR A 54 -4.83 -5.90 18.66
N LYS A 55 -4.91 -5.82 20.00
CA LYS A 55 -5.93 -5.02 20.70
C LYS A 55 -5.80 -3.52 20.45
N GLU A 56 -4.60 -3.07 20.11
CA GLU A 56 -4.27 -1.68 19.77
C GLU A 56 -5.11 -1.18 18.59
N CYS A 57 -5.54 -2.07 17.70
CA CYS A 57 -6.37 -1.73 16.55
C CYS A 57 -7.75 -1.17 16.96
N ALA A 58 -8.20 -1.39 18.20
CA ALA A 58 -9.43 -0.80 18.71
C ALA A 58 -9.41 0.74 18.63
N ALA A 59 -8.22 1.35 18.81
CA ALA A 59 -8.08 2.81 18.76
C ALA A 59 -8.37 3.42 17.38
N VAL A 60 -8.41 2.61 16.31
CA VAL A 60 -8.74 3.06 14.95
C VAL A 60 -9.98 2.40 14.38
N PHE A 61 -10.40 1.26 14.93
CA PHE A 61 -11.56 0.53 14.43
C PHE A 61 -12.86 0.84 15.18
N ILE A 62 -12.77 1.43 16.38
CA ILE A 62 -13.96 1.85 17.13
C ILE A 62 -14.12 3.37 16.97
N MET A 63 -15.26 3.78 16.45
CA MET A 63 -15.65 5.18 16.33
C MET A 63 -16.08 5.76 17.69
N PRO A 64 -16.12 7.09 17.87
CA PRO A 64 -16.52 7.72 19.13
C PRO A 64 -17.92 7.33 19.62
N ASP A 65 -18.80 6.94 18.71
CA ASP A 65 -20.16 6.44 19.03
C ASP A 65 -20.21 4.95 19.37
N GLY A 66 -19.07 4.27 19.38
CA GLY A 66 -18.92 2.84 19.64
C GLY A 66 -19.17 1.93 18.43
N SER A 67 -19.47 2.49 17.27
CA SER A 67 -19.65 1.72 16.03
C SER A 67 -18.32 1.31 15.43
N ILE A 68 -18.36 0.34 14.50
CA ILE A 68 -17.19 -0.12 13.75
C ILE A 68 -16.86 0.86 12.63
N ASN A 69 -15.59 1.22 12.51
CA ASN A 69 -15.08 1.89 11.34
C ASN A 69 -14.80 0.87 10.21
N ASN A 70 -15.71 0.82 9.24
CA ASN A 70 -15.63 -0.13 8.12
C ASN A 70 -14.48 0.15 7.15
N ASP A 71 -13.86 1.33 7.18
CA ASP A 71 -12.68 1.63 6.37
C ASP A 71 -11.53 0.66 6.66
N GLY A 72 -11.48 0.05 7.84
CA GLY A 72 -10.50 -0.96 8.20
C GLY A 72 -10.50 -2.20 7.32
N TYR A 73 -11.60 -2.51 6.62
CA TYR A 73 -11.64 -3.60 5.65
C TYR A 73 -10.95 -3.25 4.33
N ASN A 74 -10.74 -1.96 4.05
CA ASN A 74 -10.09 -1.47 2.84
C ASN A 74 -8.56 -1.31 3.01
N TYR A 75 -7.94 -2.08 3.90
CA TYR A 75 -6.53 -1.98 4.27
C TYR A 75 -5.52 -2.16 3.12
N MET A 76 -5.93 -2.77 2.02
CA MET A 76 -5.12 -2.92 0.81
C MET A 76 -5.26 -1.76 -0.17
N SER A 77 -6.23 -0.86 0.03
CA SER A 77 -6.64 0.18 -0.93
C SER A 77 -6.04 1.56 -0.64
N ILE A 78 -4.93 1.64 0.08
CA ILE A 78 -4.24 2.91 0.29
C ILE A 78 -3.44 3.23 -0.96
N LEU A 79 -4.06 3.98 -1.86
CA LEU A 79 -3.51 4.25 -3.19
C LEU A 79 -3.68 5.72 -3.60
N SER A 80 -2.84 6.16 -4.51
CA SER A 80 -2.94 7.43 -5.22
C SER A 80 -2.51 7.27 -6.67
N HIS A 81 -3.08 8.08 -7.58
CA HIS A 81 -2.67 8.18 -8.97
C HIS A 81 -1.69 9.34 -9.16
N THR A 82 -0.59 9.34 -8.43
CA THR A 82 0.45 10.36 -8.46
C THR A 82 1.83 9.75 -8.71
N LYS A 83 2.81 10.63 -8.97
CA LYS A 83 4.20 10.19 -9.19
C LYS A 83 4.90 9.61 -7.95
N GLY A 84 4.27 9.68 -6.76
CA GLY A 84 4.81 9.19 -5.49
C GLY A 84 5.66 10.21 -4.74
N ALA A 85 6.15 9.82 -3.56
CA ALA A 85 6.78 10.73 -2.59
C ALA A 85 8.08 11.38 -3.07
N LYS A 86 8.79 10.74 -4.01
CA LYS A 86 10.04 11.30 -4.55
C LYS A 86 9.81 12.50 -5.46
N GLU A 87 8.73 12.49 -6.23
CA GLU A 87 8.49 13.45 -7.32
C GLU A 87 7.37 14.45 -7.04
N VAL A 88 6.33 14.07 -6.27
CA VAL A 88 5.16 14.93 -6.05
C VAL A 88 5.49 16.11 -5.15
N ARG A 89 5.03 17.32 -5.52
CA ARG A 89 5.17 18.53 -4.72
C ARG A 89 3.94 19.43 -4.88
N PRO A 90 3.38 19.99 -3.79
CA PRO A 90 3.73 19.67 -2.40
C PRO A 90 3.44 18.18 -2.07
N LEU A 91 4.13 17.64 -1.08
CA LEU A 91 3.83 16.31 -0.55
C LEU A 91 2.43 16.30 0.10
N PRO A 92 1.67 15.19 0.00
CA PRO A 92 0.39 15.04 0.68
C PRO A 92 0.53 15.25 2.19
N LYS A 93 -0.55 15.71 2.83
CA LYS A 93 -0.50 16.05 4.26
C LYS A 93 -0.30 14.82 5.14
N ASN A 94 -0.95 13.71 4.79
CA ASN A 94 -0.95 12.48 5.58
C ASN A 94 0.08 11.49 5.01
N VAL A 95 1.02 11.07 5.83
CA VAL A 95 2.19 10.32 5.35
C VAL A 95 1.84 8.88 4.99
N CYS A 96 1.19 8.15 5.90
CA CYS A 96 0.95 6.72 5.73
C CYS A 96 -0.17 6.40 4.74
N GLY A 97 -1.16 7.29 4.68
CA GLY A 97 -2.27 7.20 3.75
C GLY A 97 -2.03 7.93 2.43
N PHE A 98 -1.02 8.81 2.36
CA PHE A 98 -0.67 9.62 1.19
C PHE A 98 -1.85 10.38 0.59
N ASP A 99 -2.79 10.84 1.44
CA ASP A 99 -4.07 11.44 1.04
C ASP A 99 -4.83 10.57 0.02
N SER A 100 -4.94 9.28 0.31
CA SER A 100 -5.45 8.23 -0.58
C SER A 100 -6.83 8.56 -1.15
N GLU A 101 -6.96 8.33 -2.45
CA GLU A 101 -8.20 8.55 -3.22
C GLU A 101 -9.34 7.66 -2.72
N ALA A 102 -9.03 6.41 -2.35
CA ALA A 102 -10.01 5.47 -1.79
C ALA A 102 -10.59 5.93 -0.44
N PHE A 103 -9.98 6.93 0.21
CA PHE A 103 -10.39 7.50 1.49
C PHE A 103 -10.73 9.00 1.36
N GLY A 104 -11.18 9.43 0.18
CA GLY A 104 -11.65 10.79 -0.07
C GLY A 104 -10.56 11.85 -0.04
N HIS A 105 -9.33 11.49 -0.41
CA HIS A 105 -8.14 12.37 -0.41
C HIS A 105 -7.83 12.96 0.96
N GLY A 106 -8.12 12.22 2.03
CA GLY A 106 -7.93 12.66 3.41
C GLY A 106 -7.08 11.73 4.24
N LYS A 107 -7.17 11.95 5.54
CA LYS A 107 -6.52 11.10 6.54
C LYS A 107 -7.13 9.70 6.55
N THR A 108 -6.28 8.70 6.53
CA THR A 108 -6.69 7.31 6.68
C THR A 108 -6.57 6.85 8.13
N LEU A 109 -7.11 5.67 8.45
CA LEU A 109 -6.96 5.04 9.78
C LEU A 109 -5.49 4.84 10.15
N TRP A 110 -4.64 4.53 9.17
CA TRP A 110 -3.23 4.22 9.36
C TRP A 110 -2.34 5.45 9.54
N ASP A 111 -2.93 6.66 9.39
CA ASP A 111 -2.29 7.93 9.76
C ASP A 111 -2.48 8.30 11.23
N GLU A 112 -3.40 7.59 11.94
CA GLU A 112 -3.68 7.91 13.34
C GLU A 112 -2.42 7.74 14.21
N PRO A 113 -2.13 8.70 15.10
CA PRO A 113 -0.93 8.66 15.94
C PRO A 113 -1.15 7.86 17.23
N ILE A 114 -1.58 6.61 17.09
CA ILE A 114 -1.80 5.68 18.19
C ILE A 114 -0.52 4.94 18.58
N ASN A 115 -0.56 4.15 19.64
CA ASN A 115 0.50 3.20 19.95
C ASN A 115 0.42 1.97 19.03
N TRP A 116 0.83 2.13 17.77
CA TRP A 116 0.83 1.04 16.79
C TRP A 116 1.63 -0.16 17.28
N PRO A 117 1.22 -1.40 16.97
CA PRO A 117 2.07 -2.57 17.12
C PRO A 117 3.40 -2.36 16.37
N THR A 118 4.47 -2.94 16.91
CA THR A 118 5.83 -2.77 16.36
C THR A 118 6.45 -4.12 16.05
N SER A 119 7.45 -4.12 15.18
CA SER A 119 8.31 -5.25 14.93
C SER A 119 9.78 -4.90 15.17
N ASN A 120 10.53 -5.87 15.71
CA ASN A 120 11.97 -5.70 15.87
C ASN A 120 12.67 -5.85 14.53
N MET A 121 13.49 -4.85 14.16
CA MET A 121 14.28 -4.87 12.95
C MET A 121 15.73 -4.56 13.27
N LYS A 122 16.66 -5.27 12.62
CA LYS A 122 18.09 -4.98 12.71
C LYS A 122 18.51 -4.07 11.57
N SER A 123 19.56 -3.27 11.77
CA SER A 123 20.21 -2.57 10.66
C SER A 123 20.88 -3.56 9.70
N GLY A 124 21.12 -3.14 8.47
CA GLY A 124 21.66 -3.99 7.42
C GLY A 124 20.59 -4.67 6.58
N SER A 125 20.93 -5.80 5.95
CA SER A 125 20.05 -6.48 5.00
C SER A 125 18.82 -7.07 5.68
N ASN A 126 17.63 -6.61 5.27
CA ASN A 126 16.33 -7.12 5.70
C ASN A 126 15.48 -7.44 4.49
N GLN A 127 14.63 -8.47 4.62
CA GLN A 127 13.66 -8.80 3.60
C GLN A 127 12.40 -7.93 3.79
N PHE A 128 11.95 -7.33 2.68
CA PHE A 128 10.65 -6.67 2.57
C PHE A 128 9.76 -7.50 1.65
N VAL A 129 8.49 -7.65 2.02
CA VAL A 129 7.51 -8.41 1.24
C VAL A 129 6.25 -7.59 1.04
N TRP A 130 5.94 -7.31 -0.23
CA TRP A 130 4.64 -6.80 -0.62
C TRP A 130 3.71 -7.94 -0.97
N ASN A 131 2.56 -7.98 -0.32
CA ASN A 131 1.44 -8.84 -0.70
C ASN A 131 0.56 -8.07 -1.68
N ILE A 132 0.43 -8.61 -2.88
CA ILE A 132 -0.33 -8.03 -4.00
C ILE A 132 -1.45 -8.97 -4.46
N SER A 133 -1.97 -9.78 -3.54
CA SER A 133 -2.89 -10.89 -3.85
C SER A 133 -4.24 -10.43 -4.39
N PHE A 134 -4.62 -9.18 -4.18
CA PHE A 134 -5.87 -8.64 -4.72
C PHE A 134 -5.58 -7.83 -6.00
N GLY A 135 -5.67 -8.49 -7.15
CA GLY A 135 -5.27 -7.94 -8.44
C GLY A 135 -3.74 -7.92 -8.58
N PRO A 136 -3.09 -9.10 -8.74
CA PRO A 136 -1.63 -9.13 -8.85
C PRO A 136 -1.16 -8.48 -10.14
N HIS A 137 -0.34 -7.44 -10.01
CA HIS A 137 0.16 -6.60 -11.10
C HIS A 137 1.67 -6.77 -11.30
N PHE A 138 2.10 -8.01 -11.62
CA PHE A 138 3.52 -8.28 -11.88
C PHE A 138 4.00 -7.64 -13.19
N SER A 139 3.14 -7.60 -14.22
CA SER A 139 3.51 -7.13 -15.55
C SER A 139 3.66 -5.62 -15.66
N ASP A 140 2.97 -4.87 -14.81
CA ASP A 140 2.92 -3.41 -14.82
C ASP A 140 3.44 -2.78 -13.53
N THR A 141 4.07 -3.55 -12.65
CA THR A 141 4.88 -3.02 -11.56
C THR A 141 6.09 -2.28 -12.11
N ASP A 142 6.40 -1.12 -11.54
CA ASP A 142 7.54 -0.29 -11.91
C ASP A 142 8.65 -0.37 -10.86
N GLN A 143 8.31 -0.07 -9.58
CA GLN A 143 9.34 0.08 -8.56
C GLN A 143 8.81 0.00 -7.14
N PHE A 144 9.75 -0.20 -6.21
CA PHE A 144 9.54 -0.14 -4.77
C PHE A 144 10.49 0.86 -4.16
N ARG A 145 10.01 1.67 -3.22
CA ARG A 145 10.82 2.67 -2.52
C ARG A 145 10.50 2.68 -1.04
N TYR A 146 11.53 2.94 -0.20
CA TYR A 146 11.37 2.98 1.25
C TYR A 146 12.14 4.14 1.86
N TRP A 147 11.47 4.90 2.72
CA TRP A 147 12.06 5.96 3.54
C TRP A 147 11.98 5.58 5.00
N ILE A 148 12.92 6.05 5.79
CA ILE A 148 12.92 5.85 7.25
C ILE A 148 12.99 7.20 7.95
N THR A 149 12.42 7.28 9.14
CA THR A 149 12.53 8.49 9.97
C THR A 149 13.97 8.78 10.35
N LYS A 150 14.28 10.07 10.52
CA LYS A 150 15.62 10.59 10.85
C LYS A 150 16.18 9.97 12.14
N PRO A 151 17.50 9.96 12.36
CA PRO A 151 18.12 9.35 13.54
C PRO A 151 17.66 9.92 14.88
N ASP A 152 17.32 11.22 14.92
CA ASP A 152 16.85 11.95 16.09
C ASP A 152 15.32 11.90 16.29
N PHE A 153 14.62 11.25 15.40
CA PHE A 153 13.15 11.09 15.48
C PHE A 153 12.74 10.43 16.81
N LYS A 154 11.67 10.95 17.41
CA LYS A 154 11.04 10.40 18.60
C LYS A 154 9.56 10.15 18.33
N TYR A 155 9.18 8.88 18.29
CA TYR A 155 7.77 8.52 18.15
C TYR A 155 6.97 8.98 19.39
N GLN A 156 5.87 9.69 19.16
CA GLN A 156 4.98 10.17 20.22
C GLN A 156 3.54 9.83 19.86
N VAL A 157 2.86 9.11 20.75
CA VAL A 157 1.41 8.89 20.65
C VAL A 157 0.70 10.24 20.72
N GLY A 158 -0.30 10.45 19.87
CA GLY A 158 -1.02 11.72 19.75
C GLY A 158 -0.38 12.73 18.80
N LYS A 159 0.88 12.51 18.35
CA LYS A 159 1.54 13.41 17.39
C LYS A 159 1.56 12.76 15.99
N PRO A 160 0.85 13.33 14.99
CA PRO A 160 0.88 12.84 13.62
C PRO A 160 2.29 12.86 13.03
N LEU A 161 2.58 11.91 12.15
CA LEU A 161 3.79 11.90 11.34
C LEU A 161 3.78 13.04 10.33
N SER A 162 4.97 13.57 10.06
CA SER A 162 5.23 14.59 9.06
C SER A 162 6.35 14.13 8.13
N TRP A 163 6.35 14.57 6.88
CA TRP A 163 7.47 14.32 5.97
C TRP A 163 8.81 14.86 6.48
N ASN A 164 8.78 15.88 7.31
CA ASN A 164 9.98 16.39 7.99
C ASN A 164 10.59 15.41 8.99
N ASP A 165 9.84 14.40 9.42
CA ASP A 165 10.34 13.35 10.31
C ASP A 165 11.19 12.31 9.56
N PHE A 166 11.09 12.26 8.22
CA PHE A 166 11.77 11.28 7.38
C PHE A 166 13.05 11.83 6.74
N GLU A 167 13.93 10.92 6.36
CA GLU A 167 15.05 11.25 5.47
C GLU A 167 14.51 11.77 4.14
N SER A 168 15.23 12.69 3.52
CA SER A 168 14.81 13.30 2.25
C SER A 168 14.88 12.34 1.05
N THR A 169 15.69 11.28 1.17
CA THR A 169 15.91 10.29 0.13
C THR A 169 15.50 8.89 0.61
N PRO A 170 14.99 8.02 -0.26
CA PRO A 170 14.75 6.63 0.10
C PRO A 170 16.06 5.93 0.43
N PHE A 171 16.05 5.07 1.47
CA PHE A 171 17.21 4.23 1.76
C PHE A 171 17.25 2.97 0.88
N CYS A 172 16.15 2.65 0.25
CA CYS A 172 16.03 1.55 -0.67
C CYS A 172 15.10 1.96 -1.83
N GLU A 173 15.59 1.77 -3.06
CA GLU A 173 14.85 2.00 -4.28
C GLU A 173 15.20 0.89 -5.27
N ILE A 174 14.21 0.08 -5.66
CA ILE A 174 14.41 -1.07 -6.54
C ILE A 174 13.38 -1.02 -7.66
N LYS A 175 13.87 -1.01 -8.90
CA LYS A 175 13.03 -1.10 -10.10
C LYS A 175 12.74 -2.56 -10.44
N TRP A 176 11.52 -2.82 -10.85
CA TRP A 176 11.13 -4.10 -11.44
C TRP A 176 11.30 -4.04 -12.95
N THR A 177 12.00 -5.02 -13.51
CA THR A 177 12.30 -5.10 -14.95
C THR A 177 11.62 -6.29 -15.63
N GLY A 178 10.64 -6.89 -14.93
CA GLY A 178 9.96 -8.10 -15.42
C GLY A 178 10.68 -9.42 -15.08
N GLN A 179 11.85 -9.34 -14.46
CA GLN A 179 12.65 -10.51 -14.10
C GLN A 179 13.14 -10.45 -12.66
N SER A 180 13.11 -11.60 -11.98
CA SER A 180 13.65 -11.73 -10.64
C SER A 180 15.18 -11.60 -10.64
N THR A 181 15.70 -10.93 -9.62
CA THR A 181 17.14 -10.75 -9.36
C THR A 181 17.50 -11.30 -7.97
N SER A 182 18.76 -11.20 -7.56
CA SER A 182 19.16 -11.54 -6.20
C SER A 182 18.55 -10.63 -5.11
N THR A 183 18.14 -9.40 -5.49
CA THR A 183 17.60 -8.40 -4.56
C THR A 183 16.10 -8.18 -4.67
N LEU A 184 15.46 -8.58 -5.77
CA LEU A 184 14.02 -8.48 -5.99
C LEU A 184 13.50 -9.73 -6.68
N GLN A 185 12.58 -10.42 -6.04
CA GLN A 185 11.99 -11.66 -6.54
C GLN A 185 10.47 -11.54 -6.63
N ALA A 186 9.90 -11.99 -7.73
CA ALA A 186 8.47 -12.19 -7.89
C ALA A 186 8.10 -13.63 -7.50
N ASP A 187 7.23 -13.78 -6.53
CA ASP A 187 6.61 -15.05 -6.15
C ASP A 187 5.19 -15.08 -6.73
N TYR A 188 5.08 -15.57 -7.95
CA TYR A 188 3.81 -15.61 -8.68
C TYR A 188 2.77 -16.53 -8.01
N ALA A 189 3.21 -17.61 -7.34
CA ALA A 189 2.31 -18.54 -6.68
C ALA A 189 1.67 -17.93 -5.42
N ALA A 190 2.42 -17.11 -4.69
CA ALA A 190 1.95 -16.43 -3.49
C ALA A 190 1.40 -15.01 -3.75
N ASN A 191 1.48 -14.51 -4.98
CA ASN A 191 1.17 -13.12 -5.35
C ASN A 191 1.94 -12.10 -4.49
N LYS A 192 3.27 -12.25 -4.44
CA LYS A 192 4.14 -11.39 -3.62
C LYS A 192 5.38 -10.97 -4.38
N PHE A 193 5.87 -9.78 -4.00
CA PHE A 193 7.23 -9.37 -4.28
C PHE A 193 8.07 -9.45 -3.00
N LYS A 194 9.24 -10.06 -3.09
CA LYS A 194 10.22 -10.20 -2.00
C LYS A 194 11.49 -9.45 -2.38
N MET A 195 11.96 -8.55 -1.52
CA MET A 195 13.14 -7.73 -1.81
C MET A 195 14.05 -7.60 -0.61
N LEU A 196 15.34 -7.39 -0.87
CA LEU A 196 16.36 -7.15 0.15
C LEU A 196 16.73 -5.67 0.15
N CYS A 197 16.58 -5.02 1.31
CA CYS A 197 16.97 -3.64 1.51
C CYS A 197 17.93 -3.50 2.71
N ASN A 198 18.94 -2.65 2.58
CA ASN A 198 19.85 -2.34 3.68
C ASN A 198 19.27 -1.22 4.53
N VAL A 199 18.70 -1.60 5.68
CA VAL A 199 18.10 -0.68 6.64
C VAL A 199 19.19 0.09 7.37
N PRO A 200 19.15 1.44 7.41
CA PRO A 200 20.12 2.26 8.14
C PRO A 200 20.09 1.99 9.65
N VAL A 201 21.22 2.25 10.33
CA VAL A 201 21.29 2.15 11.78
C VAL A 201 20.35 3.15 12.43
N ARG A 202 19.48 2.65 13.30
CA ARG A 202 18.55 3.44 14.12
C ARG A 202 18.52 2.87 15.54
N LYS A 203 18.15 3.71 16.52
CA LYS A 203 17.98 3.29 17.90
C LYS A 203 16.60 3.70 18.40
N GLY A 204 15.87 2.76 18.99
CA GLY A 204 14.51 2.99 19.46
C GLY A 204 13.47 2.81 18.35
N ARG A 205 12.30 3.42 18.55
CA ARG A 205 11.17 3.27 17.63
C ARG A 205 11.28 4.24 16.46
N HIS A 206 11.28 3.70 15.25
CA HIS A 206 11.27 4.42 13.99
C HIS A 206 10.10 3.99 13.11
N VAL A 207 9.80 4.79 12.09
CA VAL A 207 8.78 4.46 11.10
C VAL A 207 9.44 4.37 9.73
N ILE A 208 9.09 3.33 8.98
CA ILE A 208 9.45 3.20 7.57
C ILE A 208 8.18 3.44 6.75
N TYR A 209 8.24 4.39 5.83
CA TYR A 209 7.24 4.58 4.79
C TYR A 209 7.67 3.82 3.56
N GLY A 210 6.78 2.99 3.02
CA GLY A 210 7.00 2.20 1.82
C GLY A 210 5.98 2.52 0.74
N GLU A 211 6.45 2.49 -0.50
CA GLU A 211 5.68 2.77 -1.69
C GLU A 211 5.94 1.70 -2.76
N TRP A 212 4.86 1.16 -3.33
CA TRP A 212 4.88 0.31 -4.52
C TRP A 212 4.26 1.06 -5.69
N GLY A 213 5.01 1.23 -6.76
CA GLY A 213 4.60 1.95 -7.95
C GLY A 213 4.31 1.04 -9.12
N ARG A 214 3.23 1.35 -9.84
CA ARG A 214 2.92 0.79 -11.15
C ARG A 214 3.48 1.68 -12.28
N THR A 215 3.41 1.19 -13.52
CA THR A 215 3.98 1.85 -14.71
C THR A 215 3.53 3.30 -14.86
N PRO A 216 4.31 4.14 -15.56
CA PRO A 216 3.98 5.55 -15.76
C PRO A 216 2.61 5.83 -16.38
N SER A 217 2.05 4.87 -17.14
CA SER A 217 0.72 5.03 -17.77
C SER A 217 -0.44 5.10 -16.76
N THR A 218 -0.29 4.47 -15.59
CA THR A 218 -1.32 4.49 -14.54
C THR A 218 -1.00 5.46 -13.42
N TYR A 219 0.29 5.74 -13.18
CA TYR A 219 0.79 6.50 -12.01
C TYR A 219 0.27 5.99 -10.66
N GLU A 220 -0.28 4.79 -10.61
CA GLU A 220 -0.86 4.23 -9.39
C GLU A 220 0.26 3.86 -8.40
N ARG A 221 0.12 4.29 -7.16
CA ARG A 221 1.05 4.05 -6.06
C ARG A 221 0.30 3.56 -4.84
N PHE A 222 0.84 2.53 -4.20
CA PHE A 222 0.34 2.00 -2.93
C PHE A 222 1.28 2.41 -1.81
N HIS A 223 0.70 2.73 -0.66
CA HIS A 223 1.38 3.36 0.45
C HIS A 223 1.18 2.59 1.74
N CYS A 224 2.26 2.40 2.52
CA CYS A 224 2.22 1.72 3.81
C CYS A 224 3.23 2.32 4.78
N CYS A 225 2.91 2.31 6.08
CA CYS A 225 3.88 2.56 7.14
C CYS A 225 4.15 1.29 7.96
N ILE A 226 5.42 1.05 8.27
CA ILE A 226 5.93 0.07 9.23
C ILE A 226 6.35 0.83 10.48
N SER A 227 5.92 0.38 11.66
CA SER A 227 6.19 1.05 12.96
C SER A 227 7.08 0.21 13.84
#